data_6bc3d93f78b368ed227411ad70333272
#
_entry.id   6bc3d93f78b368ed227411ad70333272
#
_cell.length_a   1.000
_cell.length_b   1.000
_cell.length_c   1.000
_cell.angle_alpha   90.00
_cell.angle_beta   90.00
_cell.angle_gamma   90.00
#
_symmetry.space_group_name_H-M   'P 1'
#
loop_
_entity.id
_entity.type
_entity.pdbx_description
1 polymer ?
#
loop_
_entity_poly.entity_id
_entity_poly.type
_entity_poly.pdbx_seq_one_letter_code
_entity_poly.pdbx_strand_id
1 'polypeptide(L)'
;TGNKYFYKKSKQATLELNDSEEPIIVLTNYNLLDQSFDIVGEENTLKLLPNKITRVSFNDRVFVSKNGKFYQSIEENDDFSLLADTFLEAYIPEYQPGIQEKPDPRYRRNNSVFLYYKNRFTYIERRKNFLISMFDKSKTKEINSFYKKNKISPRDDNELKTLFIEFFEFLSL
;
A
#
# COMPACT_ATOMS: atom_id res chain seq x y z
N THR A 1 17.63 -13.20 -6.34
CA THR A 1 17.13 -12.41 -7.50
C THR A 1 15.62 -12.33 -7.46
N GLY A 2 15.06 -11.35 -6.74
CA GLY A 2 13.62 -11.12 -6.65
C GLY A 2 13.11 -10.33 -7.86
N ASN A 3 11.85 -10.53 -8.22
CA ASN A 3 11.19 -9.71 -9.23
C ASN A 3 10.98 -8.29 -8.66
N LYS A 4 11.53 -7.28 -9.34
CA LYS A 4 11.36 -5.87 -8.97
C LYS A 4 9.93 -5.35 -9.16
N TYR A 5 9.08 -6.11 -9.82
CA TYR A 5 7.71 -5.74 -10.12
C TYR A 5 6.70 -6.36 -9.16
N PHE A 6 5.57 -5.67 -9.00
CA PHE A 6 4.47 -6.09 -8.16
C PHE A 6 3.82 -7.40 -8.69
N TYR A 7 3.57 -7.46 -9.98
CA TYR A 7 3.08 -8.66 -10.67
C TYR A 7 4.21 -9.40 -11.38
N LYS A 8 4.05 -10.70 -11.59
CA LYS A 8 5.01 -11.50 -12.35
C LYS A 8 5.14 -11.07 -13.81
N LYS A 9 4.04 -10.54 -14.39
CA LYS A 9 3.96 -9.99 -15.75
C LYS A 9 3.16 -8.71 -15.71
N SER A 10 3.41 -7.80 -16.67
CA SER A 10 2.59 -6.63 -16.87
C SER A 10 1.13 -7.02 -17.11
N LYS A 11 0.21 -6.21 -16.60
CA LYS A 11 -1.24 -6.37 -16.71
C LYS A 11 -1.84 -5.13 -17.35
N GLN A 12 -2.99 -5.31 -17.97
CA GLN A 12 -3.80 -4.20 -18.42
C GLN A 12 -4.34 -3.43 -17.21
N ALA A 13 -4.24 -2.11 -17.26
CA ALA A 13 -4.75 -1.20 -16.26
C ALA A 13 -5.38 0.03 -16.91
N THR A 14 -6.35 0.60 -16.23
CA THR A 14 -6.96 1.89 -16.56
C THR A 14 -6.24 2.98 -15.77
N LEU A 15 -5.78 4.01 -16.46
CA LEU A 15 -5.14 5.21 -15.86
C LEU A 15 -6.13 6.36 -15.87
N GLU A 16 -6.29 7.02 -14.73
CA GLU A 16 -6.96 8.31 -14.61
C GLU A 16 -5.87 9.40 -14.46
N LEU A 17 -5.91 10.39 -15.33
CA LEU A 17 -4.92 11.47 -15.39
C LEU A 17 -5.46 12.73 -14.70
N ASN A 18 -4.56 13.56 -14.14
CA ASN A 18 -4.95 14.83 -13.54
C ASN A 18 -5.57 15.81 -14.54
N ASP A 19 -5.10 15.75 -15.78
CA ASP A 19 -5.38 16.75 -16.81
C ASP A 19 -6.33 16.21 -17.90
N SER A 20 -6.96 15.05 -17.72
CA SER A 20 -7.87 14.42 -18.69
C SER A 20 -9.05 13.77 -18.02
N GLU A 21 -10.25 13.99 -18.58
CA GLU A 21 -11.47 13.31 -18.13
C GLU A 21 -11.58 11.88 -18.70
N GLU A 22 -10.88 11.59 -19.79
CA GLU A 22 -10.92 10.27 -20.42
C GLU A 22 -9.81 9.37 -19.86
N PRO A 23 -10.19 8.19 -19.31
CA PRO A 23 -9.22 7.23 -18.84
C PRO A 23 -8.49 6.54 -20.00
N ILE A 24 -7.24 6.18 -19.78
CA ILE A 24 -6.39 5.52 -20.77
C ILE A 24 -6.14 4.08 -20.34
N ILE A 25 -6.24 3.13 -21.28
CA ILE A 25 -5.93 1.73 -21.03
C ILE A 25 -4.50 1.43 -21.50
N VAL A 26 -3.68 0.89 -20.60
CA VAL A 26 -2.27 0.58 -20.88
C VAL A 26 -1.88 -0.79 -20.33
N LEU A 27 -0.81 -1.36 -20.88
CA LEU A 27 -0.13 -2.53 -20.31
C LEU A 27 0.99 -2.06 -19.39
N THR A 28 0.85 -2.28 -18.09
CA THR A 28 1.78 -1.72 -17.09
C THR A 28 2.05 -2.67 -15.92
N ASN A 29 3.06 -2.33 -15.14
CA ASN A 29 3.38 -3.01 -13.88
C ASN A 29 4.00 -2.01 -12.89
N TYR A 30 3.72 -2.19 -11.61
CA TYR A 30 4.31 -1.36 -10.56
C TYR A 30 5.72 -1.84 -10.22
N ASN A 31 6.69 -0.95 -10.40
CA ASN A 31 8.09 -1.17 -10.06
C ASN A 31 8.31 -0.84 -8.58
N LEU A 32 8.57 -1.86 -7.79
CA LEU A 32 8.72 -1.77 -6.33
C LEU A 32 10.03 -1.12 -5.87
N LEU A 33 11.03 -1.03 -6.76
CA LEU A 33 12.29 -0.32 -6.48
C LEU A 33 12.13 1.17 -6.69
N ASP A 34 11.59 1.54 -7.86
CA ASP A 34 11.45 2.94 -8.27
C ASP A 34 10.15 3.57 -7.75
N GLN A 35 9.22 2.74 -7.22
CA GLN A 35 7.89 3.14 -6.77
C GLN A 35 7.11 3.91 -7.85
N SER A 36 7.22 3.44 -9.10
CA SER A 36 6.60 4.00 -10.28
C SER A 36 5.91 2.91 -11.10
N PHE A 37 5.02 3.29 -12.00
CA PHE A 37 4.48 2.37 -12.99
C PHE A 37 5.32 2.42 -14.27
N ASP A 38 5.70 1.24 -14.76
CA ASP A 38 6.43 1.09 -16.01
C ASP A 38 5.46 0.63 -17.10
N ILE A 39 5.28 1.44 -18.17
CA ILE A 39 4.59 1.04 -19.40
C ILE A 39 5.64 0.49 -20.36
N VAL A 40 5.47 -0.76 -20.75
CA VAL A 40 6.35 -1.40 -21.73
C VAL A 40 5.86 -1.05 -23.13
N GLY A 41 6.57 -0.17 -23.81
CA GLY A 41 6.41 0.09 -25.25
C GLY A 41 7.27 -0.84 -26.10
N GLU A 42 7.13 -0.78 -27.41
CA GLU A 42 7.88 -1.64 -28.34
C GLU A 42 9.40 -1.39 -28.28
N GLU A 43 9.81 -0.13 -28.15
CA GLU A 43 11.24 0.27 -28.13
C GLU A 43 11.70 0.79 -26.77
N ASN A 44 10.80 1.33 -25.95
CA ASN A 44 11.16 2.02 -24.73
C ASN A 44 10.18 1.69 -23.58
N THR A 45 10.68 1.75 -22.35
CA THR A 45 9.86 1.74 -21.15
C THR A 45 9.59 3.17 -20.68
N LEU A 46 8.33 3.55 -20.61
CA LEU A 46 7.90 4.83 -20.05
C LEU A 46 7.59 4.68 -18.58
N LYS A 47 8.09 5.60 -17.76
CA LYS A 47 7.75 5.67 -16.32
C LYS A 47 6.59 6.65 -16.12
N LEU A 48 5.54 6.16 -15.46
CA LEU A 48 4.44 6.99 -15.02
C LEU A 48 4.76 7.63 -13.67
N LEU A 49 4.71 8.95 -13.62
CA LEU A 49 4.98 9.72 -12.41
C LEU A 49 3.69 10.03 -11.65
N PRO A 50 3.69 9.97 -10.31
CA PRO A 50 2.50 10.14 -9.49
C PRO A 50 1.87 11.54 -9.56
N ASN A 51 2.62 12.55 -9.99
CA ASN A 51 2.12 13.93 -10.13
C ASN A 51 1.22 14.15 -11.37
N LYS A 52 1.16 13.20 -12.30
CA LYS A 52 0.33 13.24 -13.51
C LYS A 52 -0.85 12.30 -13.49
N ILE A 53 -0.90 11.41 -12.54
CA ILE A 53 -1.87 10.32 -12.47
C ILE A 53 -2.55 10.35 -11.11
N THR A 54 -3.88 10.32 -11.10
CA THR A 54 -4.67 10.20 -9.87
C THR A 54 -4.84 8.75 -9.44
N ARG A 55 -5.07 7.86 -10.42
CA ARG A 55 -5.44 6.47 -10.16
C ARG A 55 -4.93 5.52 -11.25
N VAL A 56 -4.53 4.31 -10.82
CA VAL A 56 -4.18 3.18 -11.69
C VAL A 56 -5.01 1.98 -11.24
N SER A 57 -5.96 1.56 -12.06
CA SER A 57 -6.92 0.50 -11.73
C SER A 57 -6.62 -0.78 -12.51
N PHE A 58 -6.25 -1.84 -11.82
CA PHE A 58 -6.23 -3.21 -12.32
C PHE A 58 -7.54 -3.92 -11.95
N ASN A 59 -7.83 -5.07 -12.56
CA ASN A 59 -9.02 -5.84 -12.22
C ASN A 59 -9.09 -6.27 -10.75
N ASP A 60 -7.94 -6.49 -10.12
CA ASP A 60 -7.82 -7.02 -8.77
C ASP A 60 -7.32 -5.99 -7.74
N ARG A 61 -6.84 -4.82 -8.18
CA ARG A 61 -6.23 -3.81 -7.31
C ARG A 61 -6.30 -2.42 -7.89
N VAL A 62 -6.37 -1.45 -6.99
CA VAL A 62 -6.33 -0.03 -7.33
C VAL A 62 -5.12 0.61 -6.64
N PHE A 63 -4.43 1.47 -7.35
CA PHE A 63 -3.40 2.35 -6.79
C PHE A 63 -3.84 3.80 -6.97
N VAL A 64 -3.58 4.61 -5.96
CA VAL A 64 -3.88 6.04 -5.96
C VAL A 64 -2.63 6.85 -5.71
N SER A 65 -2.58 8.03 -6.31
CA SER A 65 -1.51 8.98 -6.06
C SER A 65 -1.89 9.90 -4.90
N LYS A 66 -1.05 9.96 -3.88
CA LYS A 66 -1.18 10.90 -2.76
C LYS A 66 0.20 11.46 -2.42
N ASN A 67 0.32 12.78 -2.28
CA ASN A 67 1.57 13.45 -1.92
C ASN A 67 2.78 13.05 -2.78
N GLY A 68 2.58 12.89 -4.10
CA GLY A 68 3.66 12.56 -5.03
C GLY A 68 4.15 11.11 -4.98
N LYS A 69 3.37 10.20 -4.44
CA LYS A 69 3.69 8.78 -4.34
C LYS A 69 2.46 7.92 -4.64
N PHE A 70 2.69 6.73 -5.21
CA PHE A 70 1.62 5.74 -5.40
C PHE A 70 1.46 4.85 -4.17
N TYR A 71 0.22 4.62 -3.79
CA TYR A 71 -0.19 3.68 -2.76
C TYR A 71 -1.23 2.72 -3.30
N GLN A 72 -1.17 1.45 -2.93
CA GLN A 72 -2.28 0.56 -3.17
C GLN A 72 -3.44 0.95 -2.25
N SER A 73 -4.62 1.16 -2.80
CA SER A 73 -5.83 1.37 -2.02
C SER A 73 -6.32 0.05 -1.44
N ILE A 74 -6.45 -0.02 -0.12
CA ILE A 74 -7.12 -1.11 0.61
C ILE A 74 -8.61 -0.74 0.74
N GLU A 75 -8.86 0.53 1.11
CA GLU A 75 -10.17 1.15 1.18
C GLU A 75 -10.05 2.63 0.85
N GLU A 76 -11.01 3.19 0.19
CA GLU A 76 -11.12 4.61 -0.10
C GLU A 76 -12.59 5.01 -0.15
N ASN A 77 -12.95 5.93 0.71
CA ASN A 77 -14.26 6.56 0.76
C ASN A 77 -14.10 8.06 1.02
N ASP A 78 -15.22 8.78 1.18
CA ASP A 78 -15.22 10.24 1.37
C ASP A 78 -14.57 10.68 2.69
N ASP A 79 -14.56 9.79 3.69
CA ASP A 79 -14.11 10.12 5.03
C ASP A 79 -12.63 9.80 5.25
N PHE A 80 -12.16 8.64 4.78
CA PHE A 80 -10.78 8.18 4.98
C PHE A 80 -10.29 7.30 3.83
N SER A 81 -8.98 7.07 3.79
CA SER A 81 -8.38 6.05 2.95
C SER A 81 -7.43 5.16 3.76
N LEU A 82 -7.53 3.85 3.57
CA LEU A 82 -6.51 2.89 4.01
C LEU A 82 -5.61 2.57 2.84
N LEU A 83 -4.33 2.89 2.97
CA LEU A 83 -3.36 2.87 1.90
C LEU A 83 -2.18 1.97 2.25
N ALA A 84 -1.80 1.08 1.34
CA ALA A 84 -0.63 0.24 1.48
C ALA A 84 0.52 0.74 0.60
N ASP A 85 1.67 0.93 1.21
CA ASP A 85 2.93 1.23 0.55
C ASP A 85 3.75 -0.05 0.46
N THR A 86 3.88 -0.59 -0.74
CA THR A 86 4.66 -1.79 -1.01
C THR A 86 5.91 -1.43 -1.80
N PHE A 87 7.08 -1.76 -1.27
CA PHE A 87 8.37 -1.44 -1.86
C PHE A 87 9.40 -2.54 -1.63
N LEU A 88 10.50 -2.48 -2.38
CA LEU A 88 11.68 -3.31 -2.15
C LEU A 88 12.72 -2.53 -1.36
N GLU A 89 13.18 -3.14 -0.27
CA GLU A 89 14.27 -2.64 0.55
C GLU A 89 15.51 -3.50 0.33
N ALA A 90 16.61 -2.85 -0.02
CA ALA A 90 17.91 -3.52 -0.09
C ALA A 90 18.46 -3.75 1.32
N TYR A 91 18.98 -4.94 1.58
CA TYR A 91 19.69 -5.26 2.81
C TYR A 91 20.90 -6.13 2.51
N ILE A 92 21.91 -6.02 3.35
CA ILE A 92 23.07 -6.90 3.31
C ILE A 92 22.82 -8.00 4.35
N PRO A 93 22.83 -9.29 3.95
CA PRO A 93 22.75 -10.40 4.91
C PRO A 93 23.84 -10.31 5.96
N GLU A 94 23.54 -10.78 7.17
CA GLU A 94 24.55 -10.87 8.23
C GLU A 94 25.72 -11.76 7.76
N TYR A 95 26.95 -11.30 8.01
CA TYR A 95 28.18 -12.01 7.70
C TYR A 95 29.23 -11.69 8.76
N GLN A 96 30.26 -12.55 8.88
CA GLN A 96 31.37 -12.35 9.82
C GLN A 96 32.55 -11.72 9.07
N PRO A 97 32.84 -10.41 9.27
CA PRO A 97 33.97 -9.74 8.64
C PRO A 97 35.29 -10.41 9.00
N GLY A 98 36.15 -10.64 8.00
CA GLY A 98 37.44 -11.30 8.19
C GLY A 98 37.39 -12.84 8.12
N ILE A 99 36.21 -13.46 8.16
CA ILE A 99 36.03 -14.91 8.02
C ILE A 99 35.25 -15.22 6.74
N GLN A 100 34.28 -14.37 6.38
CA GLN A 100 33.42 -14.53 5.21
C GLN A 100 33.55 -13.33 4.29
N GLU A 101 33.43 -13.57 3.00
CA GLU A 101 33.29 -12.49 2.03
C GLU A 101 31.96 -11.74 2.28
N LYS A 102 31.99 -10.42 2.05
CA LYS A 102 30.80 -9.60 2.14
C LYS A 102 29.78 -10.06 1.09
N PRO A 103 28.59 -10.52 1.48
CA PRO A 103 27.59 -10.97 0.53
C PRO A 103 27.02 -9.81 -0.29
N ASP A 104 26.54 -10.12 -1.48
CA ASP A 104 25.80 -9.18 -2.31
C ASP A 104 24.52 -8.70 -1.62
N PRO A 105 24.11 -7.45 -1.86
CA PRO A 105 22.83 -6.94 -1.39
C PRO A 105 21.67 -7.81 -1.88
N ARG A 106 20.75 -8.11 -0.99
CA ARG A 106 19.48 -8.77 -1.30
C ARG A 106 18.33 -7.80 -1.13
N TYR A 107 17.20 -8.13 -1.73
CA TYR A 107 15.98 -7.32 -1.64
C TYR A 107 14.91 -8.09 -0.89
N ARG A 108 14.25 -7.42 0.05
CA ARG A 108 13.03 -7.91 0.70
C ARG A 108 11.87 -6.98 0.36
N ARG A 109 10.71 -7.58 0.16
CA ARG A 109 9.46 -6.85 -0.05
C ARG A 109 8.90 -6.44 1.30
N ASN A 110 8.71 -5.16 1.49
CA ASN A 110 8.06 -4.56 2.64
C ASN A 110 6.67 -4.05 2.27
N ASN A 111 5.78 -4.02 3.26
CA ASN A 111 4.43 -3.50 3.11
C ASN A 111 4.08 -2.72 4.38
N SER A 112 3.96 -1.41 4.25
CA SER A 112 3.53 -0.49 5.30
C SER A 112 2.11 -0.03 5.02
N VAL A 113 1.28 0.07 6.06
CA VAL A 113 -0.10 0.55 5.91
C VAL A 113 -0.25 1.88 6.62
N PHE A 114 -1.03 2.75 6.00
CA PHE A 114 -1.31 4.09 6.48
C PHE A 114 -2.82 4.34 6.45
N LEU A 115 -3.30 5.04 7.47
CA LEU A 115 -4.57 5.74 7.43
C LEU A 115 -4.31 7.15 6.92
N TYR A 116 -4.99 7.54 5.84
CA TYR A 116 -5.05 8.91 5.37
C TYR A 116 -6.39 9.51 5.77
N TYR A 117 -6.33 10.48 6.69
CA TYR A 117 -7.50 11.12 7.28
C TYR A 117 -7.19 12.59 7.57
N LYS A 118 -8.10 13.50 7.25
CA LYS A 118 -7.93 14.95 7.43
C LYS A 118 -6.59 15.47 6.88
N ASN A 119 -6.22 15.04 5.67
CA ASN A 119 -4.95 15.39 5.00
C ASN A 119 -3.68 14.97 5.75
N ARG A 120 -3.75 13.96 6.62
CA ARG A 120 -2.61 13.43 7.38
C ARG A 120 -2.47 11.94 7.14
N PHE A 121 -1.21 11.49 7.06
CA PHE A 121 -0.85 10.07 7.07
C PHE A 121 -0.54 9.64 8.48
N THR A 122 -1.20 8.60 8.95
CA THR A 122 -0.90 7.93 10.21
C THR A 122 -0.47 6.51 9.90
N TYR A 123 0.76 6.16 10.27
CA TYR A 123 1.26 4.78 10.12
C TYR A 123 0.46 3.82 11.01
N ILE A 124 0.06 2.68 10.45
CA ILE A 124 -0.70 1.65 11.16
C ILE A 124 0.22 0.50 11.53
N GLU A 125 0.50 0.35 12.82
CA GLU A 125 1.08 -0.89 13.30
C GLU A 125 0.05 -2.01 13.26
N ARG A 126 0.38 -3.10 12.58
CA ARG A 126 -0.51 -4.26 12.45
C ARG A 126 -0.51 -5.12 13.71
N ARG A 127 -0.81 -4.46 14.86
CA ARG A 127 -0.95 -5.07 16.20
C ARG A 127 -2.29 -4.68 16.80
N LYS A 128 -2.99 -5.65 17.36
CA LYS A 128 -4.33 -5.44 17.93
C LYS A 128 -4.38 -4.25 18.91
N ASN A 129 -3.45 -4.18 19.86
CA ASN A 129 -3.45 -3.13 20.88
C ASN A 129 -3.23 -1.73 20.28
N PHE A 130 -2.38 -1.62 19.28
CA PHE A 130 -2.18 -0.37 18.55
C PHE A 130 -3.48 0.05 17.84
N LEU A 131 -4.10 -0.86 17.10
CA LEU A 131 -5.34 -0.57 16.39
C LEU A 131 -6.46 -0.13 17.34
N ILE A 132 -6.62 -0.80 18.48
CA ILE A 132 -7.60 -0.40 19.48
C ILE A 132 -7.31 1.00 20.03
N SER A 133 -6.04 1.36 20.21
CA SER A 133 -5.64 2.68 20.73
C SER A 133 -5.91 3.84 19.76
N MET A 134 -6.17 3.57 18.49
CA MET A 134 -6.55 4.59 17.50
C MET A 134 -7.99 5.10 17.69
N PHE A 135 -8.80 4.40 18.45
CA PHE A 135 -10.21 4.72 18.66
C PHE A 135 -10.47 5.22 20.09
N ASP A 136 -11.63 5.85 20.27
CA ASP A 136 -12.07 6.32 21.59
C ASP A 136 -12.06 5.20 22.61
N LYS A 137 -11.51 5.48 23.81
CA LYS A 137 -11.38 4.53 24.91
C LYS A 137 -12.72 3.95 25.36
N SER A 138 -13.81 4.71 25.24
CA SER A 138 -15.17 4.26 25.57
C SER A 138 -15.59 3.07 24.72
N LYS A 139 -15.06 2.92 23.50
CA LYS A 139 -15.36 1.86 22.54
C LYS A 139 -14.49 0.61 22.68
N THR A 140 -13.51 0.63 23.57
CA THR A 140 -12.54 -0.49 23.73
C THR A 140 -13.23 -1.85 23.94
N LYS A 141 -14.30 -1.93 24.72
CA LYS A 141 -15.03 -3.19 24.97
C LYS A 141 -15.74 -3.68 23.71
N GLU A 142 -16.38 -2.78 22.99
CA GLU A 142 -17.12 -3.06 21.77
C GLU A 142 -16.17 -3.53 20.66
N ILE A 143 -15.06 -2.84 20.45
CA ILE A 143 -14.02 -3.21 19.49
C ILE A 143 -13.43 -4.59 19.83
N ASN A 144 -13.14 -4.88 21.10
CA ASN A 144 -12.65 -6.19 21.51
C ASN A 144 -13.66 -7.33 21.25
N SER A 145 -14.95 -7.05 21.43
CA SER A 145 -16.02 -8.00 21.10
C SER A 145 -16.12 -8.23 19.59
N PHE A 146 -16.01 -7.16 18.81
CA PHE A 146 -15.98 -7.22 17.35
C PHE A 146 -14.80 -8.04 16.82
N TYR A 147 -13.60 -7.82 17.37
CA TYR A 147 -12.40 -8.61 17.07
C TYR A 147 -12.61 -10.11 17.26
N LYS A 148 -13.21 -10.50 18.41
CA LYS A 148 -13.48 -11.90 18.73
C LYS A 148 -14.53 -12.50 17.82
N LYS A 149 -15.65 -11.80 17.63
CA LYS A 149 -16.80 -12.27 16.83
C LYS A 149 -16.40 -12.48 15.37
N ASN A 150 -15.66 -11.53 14.79
CA ASN A 150 -15.30 -11.52 13.37
C ASN A 150 -13.90 -12.13 13.12
N LYS A 151 -13.19 -12.60 14.15
CA LYS A 151 -11.84 -13.21 14.08
C LYS A 151 -10.83 -12.29 13.37
N ILE A 152 -10.90 -10.98 13.65
CA ILE A 152 -10.08 -9.96 12.97
C ILE A 152 -8.59 -10.23 13.17
N SER A 153 -7.86 -10.35 12.06
CA SER A 153 -6.40 -10.39 12.01
C SER A 153 -5.86 -9.02 11.54
N PRO A 154 -5.09 -8.32 12.35
CA PRO A 154 -4.49 -7.04 11.94
C PRO A 154 -3.59 -7.13 10.70
N ARG A 155 -3.20 -8.34 10.31
CA ARG A 155 -2.33 -8.59 9.14
C ARG A 155 -3.10 -8.80 7.83
N ASP A 156 -4.41 -9.02 7.89
CA ASP A 156 -5.28 -9.15 6.74
C ASP A 156 -5.86 -7.77 6.37
N ASP A 157 -5.70 -7.37 5.10
CA ASP A 157 -6.13 -6.05 4.63
C ASP A 157 -7.66 -5.91 4.62
N ASN A 158 -8.41 -6.98 4.31
CA ASN A 158 -9.87 -6.95 4.28
C ASN A 158 -10.45 -6.86 5.68
N GLU A 159 -9.83 -7.56 6.63
CA GLU A 159 -10.27 -7.53 8.02
C GLU A 159 -9.91 -6.20 8.68
N LEU A 160 -8.75 -5.61 8.32
CA LEU A 160 -8.38 -4.27 8.73
C LEU A 160 -9.38 -3.23 8.19
N LYS A 161 -9.71 -3.31 6.90
CA LYS A 161 -10.74 -2.49 6.26
C LYS A 161 -12.08 -2.60 7.01
N THR A 162 -12.53 -3.80 7.32
CA THR A 162 -13.79 -4.04 8.02
C THR A 162 -13.81 -3.35 9.39
N LEU A 163 -12.68 -3.40 10.12
CA LEU A 163 -12.55 -2.71 11.41
C LEU A 163 -12.69 -1.19 11.27
N PHE A 164 -12.01 -0.60 10.29
CA PHE A 164 -12.05 0.85 10.10
C PHE A 164 -13.41 1.33 9.61
N ILE A 165 -14.08 0.63 8.71
CA ILE A 165 -15.43 0.97 8.27
C ILE A 165 -16.41 0.96 9.46
N GLU A 166 -16.32 -0.05 10.34
CA GLU A 166 -17.25 -0.19 11.47
C GLU A 166 -17.05 0.86 12.56
N PHE A 167 -15.79 1.27 12.81
CA PHE A 167 -15.46 2.14 13.94
C PHE A 167 -14.89 3.50 13.54
N PHE A 168 -14.97 3.88 12.28
CA PHE A 168 -14.38 5.11 11.77
C PHE A 168 -14.80 6.36 12.56
N GLU A 169 -16.08 6.50 12.87
CA GLU A 169 -16.64 7.67 13.60
C GLU A 169 -16.02 7.86 14.99
N PHE A 170 -15.38 6.83 15.53
CA PHE A 170 -14.75 6.83 16.86
C PHE A 170 -13.23 6.97 16.80
N LEU A 171 -12.66 7.36 15.65
CA LEU A 171 -11.22 7.63 15.54
C LEU A 171 -10.82 8.81 16.43
N SER A 172 -9.79 8.61 17.25
CA SER A 172 -9.21 9.60 18.20
C SER A 172 -7.82 10.06 17.73
N LEU A 173 -7.73 10.60 16.47
CA LEU A 173 -6.48 11.05 15.84
C LEU A 173 -6.44 12.56 15.63
#